data_50888e5747abf6a45969444e891b9faa
#
_entry.id   50888e5747abf6a45969444e891b9faa
#
_cell.length_a   1.000
_cell.length_b   1.000
_cell.length_c   1.000
_cell.angle_alpha   90.00
_cell.angle_beta   90.00
_cell.angle_gamma   90.00
#
_symmetry.space_group_name_H-M   'P 1'
#
loop_
_entity.id
_entity.type
_entity.pdbx_description
1 polymer ?
#
loop_
_entity_poly.entity_id
_entity_poly.type
_entity_poly.pdbx_seq_one_letter_code
_entity_poly.pdbx_strand_id
1 'polypeptide(L)'
;MSRHAERAARAAEEAALEAEEHFHFERVVGSFTGYEAAVAADARRTERAAARLAPELRALLPPDCLARRAAGLRAAAAANGAFLRAVVAGRGAFGPPGGAPPPAAPADPRARPTEADFSKVRSTLHSCVRDWAAEGAAERAACYGPILDELERVVPRDGRSRVLVPGAGLARLVLEVAARGYGAQGNEFSYHMLLCSNFLLNSGLRPNEVALYPFVDQPSNCRRAGDRLRAARVPDVVPAALLRGGGGGEPDFSMAAGEFLDVYRDQREAWDAVAACFFVDTAPVALEYVAAIWRLLKPGGAWVNLGPLLYHWVPTSGADLEGGLDARGRPTAGADDRYLRALEFSWDELRHAILAQGFELVREEWRHCTYTANVRSMMRTDYDCIFFTARKPAAEGLSLIHISEPTRRYAISYAVFCLK
;
A
#
# COMPACT_ATOMS: atom_id res chain seq x y z
N MET A 1 7.49 -40.93 -10.42
CA MET A 1 7.33 -40.01 -11.59
C MET A 1 8.72 -39.74 -12.19
N SER A 2 8.88 -39.67 -13.52
CA SER A 2 10.20 -39.39 -14.10
C SER A 2 10.57 -37.91 -13.88
N ARG A 3 11.86 -37.62 -13.71
CA ARG A 3 12.38 -36.24 -13.58
C ARG A 3 11.89 -35.31 -14.71
N HIS A 4 11.54 -35.89 -15.85
CA HIS A 4 10.98 -35.13 -16.98
C HIS A 4 9.53 -34.67 -16.76
N ALA A 5 8.70 -35.53 -16.12
CA ALA A 5 7.32 -35.19 -15.78
C ALA A 5 7.25 -34.15 -14.66
N GLU A 6 8.16 -34.19 -13.70
CA GLU A 6 8.27 -33.17 -12.63
C GLU A 6 8.71 -31.80 -13.19
N ARG A 7 9.65 -31.80 -14.13
CA ARG A 7 10.08 -30.56 -14.80
C ARG A 7 8.98 -29.95 -15.65
N ALA A 8 8.20 -30.77 -16.37
CA ALA A 8 7.08 -30.30 -17.18
C ALA A 8 5.94 -29.75 -16.32
N ALA A 9 5.61 -30.43 -15.21
CA ALA A 9 4.60 -29.96 -14.26
C ALA A 9 4.99 -28.60 -13.64
N ARG A 10 6.25 -28.44 -13.25
CA ARG A 10 6.78 -27.20 -12.71
C ARG A 10 6.76 -26.05 -13.73
N ALA A 11 7.16 -26.30 -14.97
CA ALA A 11 7.10 -25.28 -16.04
C ALA A 11 5.66 -24.86 -16.34
N ALA A 12 4.69 -25.79 -16.28
CA ALA A 12 3.28 -25.48 -16.45
C ALA A 12 2.72 -24.65 -15.28
N GLU A 13 3.14 -24.93 -14.04
CA GLU A 13 2.78 -24.16 -12.86
C GLU A 13 3.35 -22.72 -12.92
N GLU A 14 4.63 -22.58 -13.30
CA GLU A 14 5.27 -21.28 -13.50
C GLU A 14 4.55 -20.46 -14.58
N ALA A 15 4.21 -21.05 -15.72
CA ALA A 15 3.48 -20.38 -16.79
C ALA A 15 2.04 -19.97 -16.36
N ALA A 16 1.37 -20.77 -15.54
CA ALA A 16 0.05 -20.43 -15.01
C ALA A 16 0.12 -19.23 -14.04
N LEU A 17 1.13 -19.18 -13.17
CA LEU A 17 1.35 -18.07 -12.26
C LEU A 17 1.69 -16.77 -13.02
N GLU A 18 2.54 -16.83 -14.03
CA GLU A 18 2.86 -15.68 -14.89
C GLU A 18 1.60 -15.16 -15.61
N ALA A 19 0.73 -16.04 -16.08
CA ALA A 19 -0.51 -15.66 -16.72
C ALA A 19 -1.49 -14.99 -15.74
N GLU A 20 -1.62 -15.50 -14.52
CA GLU A 20 -2.44 -14.88 -13.47
C GLU A 20 -1.92 -13.51 -13.06
N GLU A 21 -0.62 -13.36 -12.91
CA GLU A 21 0.03 -12.08 -12.63
C GLU A 21 -0.22 -11.07 -13.74
N HIS A 22 -0.10 -11.51 -15.00
CA HIS A 22 -0.42 -10.68 -16.16
C HIS A 22 -1.88 -10.19 -16.13
N PHE A 23 -2.86 -11.07 -15.88
CA PHE A 23 -4.26 -10.67 -15.76
C PHE A 23 -4.50 -9.72 -14.57
N HIS A 24 -3.82 -9.95 -13.45
CA HIS A 24 -3.89 -9.05 -12.32
C HIS A 24 -3.37 -7.65 -12.69
N PHE A 25 -2.22 -7.56 -13.33
CA PHE A 25 -1.66 -6.29 -13.81
C PHE A 25 -2.60 -5.57 -14.79
N GLU A 26 -3.16 -6.29 -15.76
CA GLU A 26 -4.14 -5.74 -16.70
C GLU A 26 -5.41 -5.22 -16.00
N ARG A 27 -5.91 -5.91 -14.97
CA ARG A 27 -7.02 -5.41 -14.13
C ARG A 27 -6.67 -4.10 -13.44
N VAL A 28 -5.46 -4.01 -12.88
CA VAL A 28 -4.98 -2.78 -12.24
C VAL A 28 -4.95 -1.63 -13.25
N VAL A 29 -4.33 -1.82 -14.41
CA VAL A 29 -4.29 -0.83 -15.50
C VAL A 29 -5.70 -0.44 -15.94
N GLY A 30 -6.59 -1.41 -16.11
CA GLY A 30 -7.99 -1.22 -16.45
C GLY A 30 -8.75 -0.43 -15.39
N SER A 31 -8.47 -0.63 -14.11
CA SER A 31 -9.12 0.11 -13.01
C SER A 31 -8.70 1.59 -12.99
N PHE A 32 -7.44 1.90 -13.28
CA PHE A 32 -6.97 3.27 -13.42
C PHE A 32 -7.62 3.96 -14.63
N THR A 33 -7.65 3.32 -15.77
CA THR A 33 -8.21 3.92 -17.01
C THR A 33 -9.72 3.99 -16.97
N GLY A 34 -10.41 3.06 -16.29
CA GLY A 34 -11.86 3.00 -16.14
C GLY A 34 -12.43 3.89 -15.01
N TYR A 35 -11.58 4.45 -14.15
CA TYR A 35 -12.01 5.21 -12.96
C TYR A 35 -12.97 6.36 -13.29
N GLU A 36 -12.67 7.16 -14.32
CA GLU A 36 -13.51 8.29 -14.72
C GLU A 36 -14.92 7.85 -15.06
N ALA A 37 -15.06 6.75 -15.81
CA ALA A 37 -16.37 6.20 -16.18
C ALA A 37 -17.15 5.65 -14.97
N ALA A 38 -16.45 5.05 -14.00
CA ALA A 38 -17.04 4.54 -12.77
C ALA A 38 -17.61 5.69 -11.93
N VAL A 39 -16.86 6.77 -11.70
CA VAL A 39 -17.34 7.95 -10.95
C VAL A 39 -18.46 8.69 -11.72
N ALA A 40 -18.38 8.77 -13.06
CA ALA A 40 -19.43 9.34 -13.88
C ALA A 40 -20.75 8.55 -13.78
N ALA A 41 -20.69 7.23 -13.54
CA ALA A 41 -21.88 6.42 -13.27
C ALA A 41 -22.59 6.86 -11.97
N ASP A 42 -21.84 7.22 -10.94
CA ASP A 42 -22.38 7.79 -9.69
C ASP A 42 -23.08 9.14 -9.93
N ALA A 43 -22.51 10.00 -10.76
CA ALA A 43 -23.14 11.25 -11.14
C ALA A 43 -24.50 11.00 -11.86
N ARG A 44 -24.53 10.06 -12.81
CA ARG A 44 -25.77 9.64 -13.49
C ARG A 44 -26.82 9.04 -12.54
N ARG A 45 -26.36 8.27 -11.54
CA ARG A 45 -27.26 7.73 -10.50
C ARG A 45 -27.91 8.86 -9.70
N THR A 46 -27.13 9.87 -9.31
CA THR A 46 -27.62 11.06 -8.60
C THR A 46 -28.65 11.83 -9.44
N GLU A 47 -28.39 12.03 -10.72
CA GLU A 47 -29.31 12.71 -11.65
C GLU A 47 -30.62 11.96 -11.83
N ARG A 48 -30.55 10.62 -11.99
CA ARG A 48 -31.77 9.78 -12.07
C ARG A 48 -32.59 9.84 -10.78
N ALA A 49 -31.97 9.81 -9.62
CA ALA A 49 -32.63 9.96 -8.34
C ALA A 49 -33.28 11.35 -8.21
N ALA A 50 -32.59 12.42 -8.61
CA ALA A 50 -33.09 13.78 -8.61
C ALA A 50 -34.30 13.97 -9.55
N ALA A 51 -34.29 13.31 -10.72
CA ALA A 51 -35.40 13.35 -11.67
C ALA A 51 -36.68 12.69 -11.12
N ARG A 52 -36.56 11.71 -10.22
CA ARG A 52 -37.67 11.02 -9.56
C ARG A 52 -38.17 11.74 -8.32
N LEU A 53 -37.49 12.79 -7.85
CA LEU A 53 -37.94 13.55 -6.69
C LEU A 53 -39.17 14.39 -7.02
N ALA A 54 -40.19 14.28 -6.19
CA ALA A 54 -41.42 15.05 -6.35
C ALA A 54 -41.11 16.57 -6.36
N PRO A 55 -41.87 17.39 -7.15
CA PRO A 55 -41.58 18.84 -7.25
C PRO A 55 -41.59 19.54 -5.90
N GLU A 56 -42.49 19.17 -4.99
CA GLU A 56 -42.62 19.76 -3.64
C GLU A 56 -41.36 19.50 -2.81
N LEU A 57 -40.79 18.28 -2.89
CA LEU A 57 -39.57 17.92 -2.20
C LEU A 57 -38.34 18.58 -2.84
N ARG A 58 -38.36 18.72 -4.16
CA ARG A 58 -37.30 19.42 -4.88
C ARG A 58 -37.23 20.90 -4.52
N ALA A 59 -38.37 21.52 -4.29
CA ALA A 59 -38.48 22.94 -3.87
C ALA A 59 -37.84 23.20 -2.47
N LEU A 60 -37.66 22.17 -1.65
CA LEU A 60 -36.97 22.29 -0.36
C LEU A 60 -35.43 22.36 -0.49
N LEU A 61 -34.92 22.08 -1.68
CA LEU A 61 -33.47 22.11 -1.91
C LEU A 61 -33.02 23.48 -2.45
N PRO A 62 -31.76 23.88 -2.15
CA PRO A 62 -31.20 25.05 -2.82
C PRO A 62 -31.24 24.91 -4.35
N PRO A 63 -31.56 25.98 -5.08
CA PRO A 63 -31.66 25.94 -6.53
C PRO A 63 -30.44 25.30 -7.18
N ASP A 64 -30.66 24.43 -8.17
CA ASP A 64 -29.62 23.74 -8.96
C ASP A 64 -28.56 22.93 -8.18
N CYS A 65 -28.78 22.72 -6.88
CA CYS A 65 -27.75 22.06 -6.02
C CYS A 65 -27.42 20.65 -6.54
N LEU A 66 -28.39 19.88 -7.02
CA LEU A 66 -28.16 18.52 -7.55
C LEU A 66 -27.45 18.55 -8.91
N ALA A 67 -27.80 19.49 -9.79
CA ALA A 67 -27.13 19.67 -11.07
C ALA A 67 -25.68 20.13 -10.89
N ARG A 68 -25.42 21.09 -10.01
CA ARG A 68 -24.06 21.52 -9.65
C ARG A 68 -23.25 20.39 -9.06
N ARG A 69 -23.84 19.54 -8.20
CA ARG A 69 -23.19 18.35 -7.64
C ARG A 69 -22.78 17.37 -8.73
N ALA A 70 -23.68 17.04 -9.65
CA ALA A 70 -23.39 16.11 -10.73
C ALA A 70 -22.31 16.65 -11.68
N ALA A 71 -22.35 17.95 -12.01
CA ALA A 71 -21.32 18.60 -12.81
C ALA A 71 -19.95 18.58 -12.10
N GLY A 72 -19.92 18.89 -10.80
CA GLY A 72 -18.69 18.83 -9.98
C GLY A 72 -18.09 17.44 -9.90
N LEU A 73 -18.93 16.39 -9.74
CA LEU A 73 -18.47 15.00 -9.75
C LEU A 73 -17.83 14.62 -11.09
N ARG A 74 -18.43 15.03 -12.23
CA ARG A 74 -17.82 14.78 -13.54
C ARG A 74 -16.49 15.49 -13.73
N ALA A 75 -16.40 16.76 -13.33
CA ALA A 75 -15.16 17.53 -13.41
C ALA A 75 -14.05 16.91 -12.55
N ALA A 76 -14.38 16.51 -11.33
CA ALA A 76 -13.44 15.82 -10.42
C ALA A 76 -13.02 14.46 -10.98
N ALA A 77 -13.95 13.68 -11.54
CA ALA A 77 -13.68 12.40 -12.18
C ALA A 77 -12.71 12.55 -13.36
N ALA A 78 -12.92 13.57 -14.21
CA ALA A 78 -12.07 13.85 -15.36
C ALA A 78 -10.64 14.25 -14.92
N ALA A 79 -10.50 15.08 -13.88
CA ALA A 79 -9.20 15.48 -13.34
C ALA A 79 -8.44 14.27 -12.75
N ASN A 80 -9.09 13.47 -11.89
CA ASN A 80 -8.50 12.24 -11.36
C ASN A 80 -8.17 11.25 -12.48
N GLY A 81 -9.07 11.08 -13.47
CA GLY A 81 -8.85 10.22 -14.62
C GLY A 81 -7.65 10.63 -15.46
N ALA A 82 -7.42 11.95 -15.65
CA ALA A 82 -6.24 12.45 -16.34
C ALA A 82 -4.94 12.09 -15.60
N PHE A 83 -4.91 12.27 -14.28
CA PHE A 83 -3.78 11.86 -13.44
C PHE A 83 -3.54 10.35 -13.52
N LEU A 84 -4.58 9.54 -13.35
CA LEU A 84 -4.45 8.08 -13.36
C LEU A 84 -4.01 7.54 -14.72
N ARG A 85 -4.46 8.15 -15.82
CA ARG A 85 -3.93 7.83 -17.17
C ARG A 85 -2.44 8.19 -17.32
N ALA A 86 -2.00 9.32 -16.74
CA ALA A 86 -0.58 9.69 -16.74
C ALA A 86 0.27 8.70 -15.93
N VAL A 87 -0.23 8.23 -14.78
CA VAL A 87 0.40 7.16 -13.99
C VAL A 87 0.59 5.89 -14.82
N VAL A 88 -0.45 5.45 -15.52
CA VAL A 88 -0.38 4.26 -16.39
C VAL A 88 0.52 4.47 -17.61
N ALA A 89 0.55 5.66 -18.19
CA ALA A 89 1.46 5.98 -19.31
C ALA A 89 2.93 5.91 -18.90
N GLY A 90 3.25 6.21 -17.63
CA GLY A 90 4.59 6.09 -17.05
C GLY A 90 5.00 4.67 -16.60
N ARG A 91 4.22 3.64 -16.92
CA ARG A 91 4.39 2.26 -16.45
C ARG A 91 5.62 1.50 -16.98
N GLY A 92 6.49 2.12 -17.77
CA GLY A 92 7.60 1.47 -18.47
C GLY A 92 8.50 0.54 -17.64
N ALA A 93 8.53 0.70 -16.30
CA ALA A 93 9.22 -0.21 -15.40
C ALA A 93 8.45 -1.52 -15.11
N PHE A 94 7.14 -1.57 -15.38
CA PHE A 94 6.24 -2.67 -15.02
C PHE A 94 5.47 -3.25 -16.21
N GLY A 95 5.61 -2.67 -17.40
CA GLY A 95 4.89 -3.09 -18.60
C GLY A 95 5.77 -3.84 -19.61
N PRO A 96 5.17 -4.47 -20.62
CA PRO A 96 5.92 -5.12 -21.67
C PRO A 96 6.85 -4.13 -22.39
N PRO A 97 8.03 -4.57 -22.84
CA PRO A 97 8.94 -3.76 -23.63
C PRO A 97 8.21 -3.18 -24.86
N GLY A 98 8.23 -1.85 -25.03
CA GLY A 98 7.61 -1.19 -26.17
C GLY A 98 6.32 -0.41 -25.90
N GLY A 99 5.78 -0.45 -24.67
CA GLY A 99 4.81 0.53 -24.19
C GLY A 99 3.54 0.73 -25.00
N ALA A 100 2.95 -0.35 -25.59
CA ALA A 100 1.65 -0.24 -26.26
C ALA A 100 0.60 0.37 -25.33
N PRO A 101 -0.27 1.29 -25.80
CA PRO A 101 -1.36 1.81 -24.98
C PRO A 101 -2.26 0.65 -24.54
N PRO A 102 -2.82 0.71 -23.32
CA PRO A 102 -3.73 -0.33 -22.84
C PRO A 102 -4.92 -0.45 -23.81
N PRO A 103 -5.38 -1.66 -24.10
CA PRO A 103 -6.56 -1.87 -24.95
C PRO A 103 -7.77 -1.18 -24.31
N ALA A 104 -8.67 -0.66 -25.14
CA ALA A 104 -9.87 0.06 -24.70
C ALA A 104 -10.80 -0.80 -23.82
N ALA A 105 -10.79 -2.12 -24.00
CA ALA A 105 -11.39 -3.13 -23.11
C ALA A 105 -10.58 -4.43 -23.22
N PRO A 106 -10.28 -5.12 -22.10
CA PRO A 106 -9.61 -6.41 -22.13
C PRO A 106 -10.47 -7.46 -22.86
N ALA A 107 -9.86 -8.22 -23.75
CA ALA A 107 -10.53 -9.32 -24.44
C ALA A 107 -10.89 -10.47 -23.47
N ASP A 108 -10.00 -10.75 -22.50
CA ASP A 108 -10.22 -11.76 -21.46
C ASP A 108 -11.03 -11.19 -20.29
N PRO A 109 -12.15 -11.84 -19.90
CA PRO A 109 -12.93 -11.42 -18.72
C PRO A 109 -12.11 -11.35 -17.41
N ARG A 110 -11.06 -12.16 -17.25
CA ARG A 110 -10.18 -12.19 -16.07
C ARG A 110 -9.35 -10.92 -15.93
N ALA A 111 -9.12 -10.20 -17.02
CA ALA A 111 -8.43 -8.92 -17.05
C ALA A 111 -9.36 -7.72 -16.81
N ARG A 112 -10.67 -7.94 -16.61
CA ARG A 112 -11.63 -6.85 -16.35
C ARG A 112 -11.54 -6.40 -14.90
N PRO A 113 -11.47 -5.07 -14.64
CA PRO A 113 -11.44 -4.55 -13.28
C PRO A 113 -12.68 -4.93 -12.49
N THR A 114 -12.49 -5.29 -11.25
CA THR A 114 -13.53 -5.56 -10.24
C THR A 114 -13.81 -4.31 -9.41
N GLU A 115 -14.88 -4.32 -8.59
CA GLU A 115 -15.12 -3.25 -7.61
C GLU A 115 -14.00 -3.16 -6.57
N ALA A 116 -13.37 -4.28 -6.22
CA ALA A 116 -12.20 -4.31 -5.35
C ALA A 116 -11.01 -3.54 -5.97
N ASP A 117 -10.78 -3.69 -7.29
CA ASP A 117 -9.73 -2.93 -7.98
C ASP A 117 -10.03 -1.43 -7.99
N PHE A 118 -11.28 -1.01 -8.24
CA PHE A 118 -11.69 0.40 -8.13
C PHE A 118 -11.59 0.92 -6.70
N SER A 119 -11.88 0.09 -5.68
CA SER A 119 -11.66 0.45 -4.28
C SER A 119 -10.19 0.75 -3.99
N LYS A 120 -9.26 -0.06 -4.53
CA LYS A 120 -7.82 0.18 -4.41
C LYS A 120 -7.38 1.48 -5.12
N VAL A 121 -7.97 1.83 -6.28
CA VAL A 121 -7.71 3.14 -6.91
C VAL A 121 -8.13 4.29 -5.99
N ARG A 122 -9.31 4.22 -5.37
CA ARG A 122 -9.78 5.22 -4.39
C ARG A 122 -8.81 5.34 -3.20
N SER A 123 -8.40 4.21 -2.63
CA SER A 123 -7.41 4.18 -1.55
C SER A 123 -6.06 4.78 -1.97
N THR A 124 -5.62 4.54 -3.21
CA THR A 124 -4.40 5.12 -3.77
C THR A 124 -4.51 6.65 -3.85
N LEU A 125 -5.65 7.19 -4.30
CA LEU A 125 -5.88 8.64 -4.33
C LEU A 125 -5.91 9.25 -2.92
N HIS A 126 -6.47 8.56 -1.92
CA HIS A 126 -6.39 8.99 -0.52
C HIS A 126 -4.96 8.97 0.00
N SER A 127 -4.18 7.93 -0.34
CA SER A 127 -2.76 7.83 0.01
C SER A 127 -1.92 8.94 -0.64
N CYS A 128 -2.27 9.39 -1.87
CA CYS A 128 -1.63 10.56 -2.48
C CYS A 128 -1.80 11.82 -1.60
N VAL A 129 -2.94 11.99 -0.94
CA VAL A 129 -3.12 13.12 -0.01
C VAL A 129 -2.24 12.97 1.21
N ARG A 130 -2.29 11.81 1.88
CA ARG A 130 -1.47 11.54 3.07
C ARG A 130 0.02 11.76 2.79
N ASP A 131 0.52 11.15 1.71
CA ASP A 131 1.95 11.06 1.47
C ASP A 131 2.53 12.23 0.67
N TRP A 132 1.72 12.85 -0.20
CA TRP A 132 2.24 13.77 -1.21
C TRP A 132 1.50 15.12 -1.28
N ALA A 133 0.53 15.39 -0.39
CA ALA A 133 -0.08 16.71 -0.29
C ALA A 133 0.33 17.42 0.99
N ALA A 134 0.37 18.75 0.95
CA ALA A 134 0.66 19.58 2.14
C ALA A 134 -0.34 19.34 3.27
N GLU A 135 -1.63 19.06 2.96
CA GLU A 135 -2.64 18.76 3.96
C GLU A 135 -2.42 17.44 4.71
N GLY A 136 -1.66 16.49 4.14
CA GLY A 136 -1.25 15.25 4.79
C GLY A 136 -0.09 15.42 5.80
N ALA A 137 0.50 16.62 5.90
CA ALA A 137 1.69 16.85 6.73
C ALA A 137 1.47 16.52 8.22
N ALA A 138 0.30 16.83 8.77
CA ALA A 138 -0.02 16.53 10.16
C ALA A 138 -0.13 15.01 10.41
N GLU A 139 -0.74 14.28 9.48
CA GLU A 139 -0.85 12.82 9.54
C GLU A 139 0.54 12.16 9.40
N ARG A 140 1.37 12.62 8.46
CA ARG A 140 2.76 12.17 8.34
C ARG A 140 3.57 12.47 9.59
N ALA A 141 3.44 13.66 10.19
CA ALA A 141 4.12 14.01 11.42
C ALA A 141 3.73 13.07 12.58
N ALA A 142 2.46 12.69 12.68
CA ALA A 142 1.99 11.77 13.71
C ALA A 142 2.46 10.33 13.48
N CYS A 143 2.55 9.87 12.21
CA CYS A 143 2.87 8.48 11.86
C CYS A 143 4.36 8.28 11.54
N TYR A 144 4.94 9.13 10.69
CA TYR A 144 6.34 8.98 10.25
C TYR A 144 7.33 9.64 11.22
N GLY A 145 6.95 10.78 11.82
CA GLY A 145 7.82 11.50 12.76
C GLY A 145 8.41 10.59 13.84
N PRO A 146 7.61 9.87 14.62
CA PRO A 146 8.11 8.97 15.66
C PRO A 146 9.08 7.89 15.15
N ILE A 147 8.80 7.33 13.96
CA ILE A 147 9.67 6.31 13.33
C ILE A 147 11.00 6.93 12.94
N LEU A 148 10.97 8.11 12.30
CA LEU A 148 12.17 8.80 11.83
C LEU A 148 13.05 9.27 12.99
N ASP A 149 12.46 9.84 14.03
CA ASP A 149 13.15 10.25 15.25
C ASP A 149 13.79 9.05 15.97
N GLU A 150 13.09 7.93 15.99
CA GLU A 150 13.59 6.71 16.62
C GLU A 150 14.71 6.08 15.80
N LEU A 151 14.63 6.06 14.47
CA LEU A 151 15.74 5.62 13.61
C LEU A 151 17.00 6.44 13.88
N GLU A 152 16.90 7.77 13.99
CA GLU A 152 18.04 8.64 14.31
C GLU A 152 18.65 8.35 15.69
N ARG A 153 17.85 7.84 16.63
CA ARG A 153 18.30 7.47 17.98
C ARG A 153 19.00 6.11 18.01
N VAL A 154 18.57 5.14 17.20
CA VAL A 154 18.99 3.74 17.35
C VAL A 154 19.89 3.23 16.22
N VAL A 155 19.96 3.94 15.08
CA VAL A 155 20.75 3.56 13.90
C VAL A 155 21.80 4.63 13.61
N PRO A 156 23.08 4.27 13.49
CA PRO A 156 24.14 5.23 13.15
C PRO A 156 23.90 5.91 11.78
N ARG A 157 24.09 7.23 11.73
CA ARG A 157 24.05 8.03 10.47
C ARG A 157 25.44 8.09 9.85
N ASP A 158 25.97 6.97 9.44
CA ASP A 158 27.33 6.82 8.91
C ASP A 158 27.40 6.73 7.37
N GLY A 159 26.24 6.93 6.69
CA GLY A 159 26.13 6.78 5.24
C GLY A 159 26.23 5.33 4.73
N ARG A 160 26.30 4.34 5.64
CA ARG A 160 26.42 2.92 5.32
C ARG A 160 25.26 2.10 5.87
N SER A 161 24.59 2.62 6.90
CA SER A 161 23.44 1.96 7.54
C SER A 161 22.27 1.85 6.57
N ARG A 162 21.71 0.66 6.46
CA ARG A 162 20.61 0.32 5.53
C ARG A 162 19.32 0.10 6.28
N VAL A 163 18.26 0.76 5.83
CA VAL A 163 16.91 0.66 6.40
C VAL A 163 15.94 0.09 5.37
N LEU A 164 15.24 -0.97 5.75
CA LEU A 164 14.16 -1.55 4.97
C LEU A 164 12.82 -1.00 5.46
N VAL A 165 11.98 -0.56 4.52
CA VAL A 165 10.63 -0.05 4.79
C VAL A 165 9.62 -0.95 4.07
N PRO A 166 9.13 -2.03 4.72
CA PRO A 166 8.12 -2.88 4.13
C PRO A 166 6.74 -2.20 4.15
N GLY A 167 5.87 -2.53 3.16
CA GLY A 167 4.59 -1.86 2.98
C GLY A 167 4.74 -0.38 2.62
N ALA A 168 5.70 -0.06 1.76
CA ALA A 168 6.13 1.31 1.48
C ALA A 168 5.06 2.21 0.84
N GLY A 169 3.96 1.66 0.34
CA GLY A 169 2.87 2.39 -0.29
C GLY A 169 3.36 3.31 -1.41
N LEU A 170 3.14 4.61 -1.24
CA LEU A 170 3.61 5.62 -2.20
C LEU A 170 5.05 6.09 -1.98
N ALA A 171 5.85 5.33 -1.22
CA ALA A 171 7.28 5.50 -0.98
C ALA A 171 7.68 6.79 -0.22
N ARG A 172 6.74 7.53 0.39
CA ARG A 172 7.11 8.76 1.09
C ARG A 172 7.99 8.51 2.30
N LEU A 173 7.68 7.52 3.15
CA LEU A 173 8.53 7.20 4.31
C LEU A 173 9.93 6.75 3.87
N VAL A 174 10.04 5.96 2.79
CA VAL A 174 11.35 5.55 2.22
C VAL A 174 12.18 6.77 1.82
N LEU A 175 11.53 7.74 1.15
CA LEU A 175 12.17 8.98 0.72
C LEU A 175 12.65 9.83 1.93
N GLU A 176 11.85 9.91 2.98
CA GLU A 176 12.21 10.63 4.22
C GLU A 176 13.38 9.96 4.96
N VAL A 177 13.45 8.62 4.94
CA VAL A 177 14.56 7.84 5.49
C VAL A 177 15.84 8.10 4.68
N ALA A 178 15.76 8.02 3.35
CA ALA A 178 16.89 8.29 2.47
C ALA A 178 17.40 9.75 2.61
N ALA A 179 16.48 10.71 2.74
CA ALA A 179 16.82 12.12 2.96
C ALA A 179 17.55 12.38 4.28
N ARG A 180 17.49 11.45 5.24
CA ARG A 180 18.25 11.48 6.49
C ARG A 180 19.65 10.86 6.37
N GLY A 181 20.03 10.39 5.17
CA GLY A 181 21.35 9.84 4.88
C GLY A 181 21.49 8.34 5.15
N TYR A 182 20.37 7.61 5.25
CA TYR A 182 20.40 6.14 5.28
C TYR A 182 20.26 5.56 3.87
N GLY A 183 20.87 4.40 3.62
CA GLY A 183 20.49 3.58 2.48
C GLY A 183 19.07 3.04 2.70
N ALA A 184 18.11 3.45 1.88
CA ALA A 184 16.71 3.12 2.09
C ALA A 184 16.13 2.28 0.95
N GLN A 185 15.53 1.15 1.29
CA GLN A 185 14.75 0.36 0.35
C GLN A 185 13.32 0.21 0.84
N GLY A 186 12.37 0.57 -0.02
CA GLY A 186 10.96 0.25 0.16
C GLY A 186 10.62 -1.10 -0.44
N ASN A 187 9.67 -1.80 0.16
CA ASN A 187 9.02 -2.97 -0.44
C ASN A 187 7.53 -2.75 -0.52
N GLU A 188 6.93 -3.04 -1.66
CA GLU A 188 5.50 -2.89 -1.88
C GLU A 188 4.98 -4.02 -2.79
N PHE A 189 3.80 -4.54 -2.46
CA PHE A 189 3.16 -5.62 -3.21
C PHE A 189 2.12 -5.10 -4.21
N SER A 190 1.42 -4.02 -3.87
CA SER A 190 0.28 -3.53 -4.66
C SER A 190 0.73 -2.80 -5.92
N TYR A 191 0.38 -3.31 -7.09
CA TYR A 191 0.62 -2.60 -8.37
C TYR A 191 -0.02 -1.21 -8.41
N HIS A 192 -1.17 -0.99 -7.74
CA HIS A 192 -1.78 0.33 -7.64
C HIS A 192 -0.84 1.33 -6.97
N MET A 193 -0.21 0.92 -5.86
CA MET A 193 0.76 1.74 -5.14
C MET A 193 2.08 1.88 -5.92
N LEU A 194 2.60 0.79 -6.48
CA LEU A 194 3.85 0.79 -7.24
C LEU A 194 3.81 1.69 -8.47
N LEU A 195 2.77 1.63 -9.27
CA LEU A 195 2.60 2.49 -10.46
C LEU A 195 2.51 3.96 -10.06
N CYS A 196 1.73 4.27 -9.02
CA CYS A 196 1.55 5.63 -8.55
C CYS A 196 2.81 6.18 -7.89
N SER A 197 3.52 5.40 -7.07
CA SER A 197 4.78 5.80 -6.46
C SER A 197 5.87 6.04 -7.50
N ASN A 198 6.01 5.15 -8.49
CA ASN A 198 6.96 5.34 -9.59
C ASN A 198 6.69 6.63 -10.36
N PHE A 199 5.42 6.92 -10.64
CA PHE A 199 5.04 8.17 -11.31
C PHE A 199 5.40 9.40 -10.46
N LEU A 200 4.99 9.44 -9.19
CA LEU A 200 5.25 10.57 -8.29
C LEU A 200 6.76 10.81 -8.06
N LEU A 201 7.55 9.74 -8.00
CA LEU A 201 9.00 9.82 -7.81
C LEU A 201 9.74 10.28 -9.06
N ASN A 202 9.32 9.86 -10.26
CA ASN A 202 10.12 9.98 -11.49
C ASN A 202 9.53 10.89 -12.59
N SER A 203 8.30 11.42 -12.42
CA SER A 203 7.66 12.26 -13.46
C SER A 203 8.19 13.69 -13.56
N GLY A 204 9.00 14.13 -12.60
CA GLY A 204 9.52 15.50 -12.58
C GLY A 204 8.47 16.58 -12.26
N LEU A 205 7.35 16.20 -11.64
CA LEU A 205 6.30 17.14 -11.23
C LEU A 205 6.85 18.22 -10.30
N ARG A 206 6.42 19.45 -10.54
CA ARG A 206 6.67 20.59 -9.66
C ARG A 206 5.74 20.53 -8.43
N PRO A 207 6.12 21.19 -7.33
CA PRO A 207 5.24 21.24 -6.16
C PRO A 207 3.85 21.80 -6.52
N ASN A 208 2.80 21.13 -6.02
CA ASN A 208 1.40 21.51 -6.22
C ASN A 208 0.92 21.54 -7.68
N GLU A 209 1.60 20.84 -8.59
CA GLU A 209 1.28 20.88 -10.02
C GLU A 209 -0.05 20.20 -10.34
N VAL A 210 -0.35 19.06 -9.72
CA VAL A 210 -1.55 18.27 -10.00
C VAL A 210 -2.61 18.49 -8.93
N ALA A 211 -3.85 18.74 -9.37
CA ALA A 211 -5.02 18.78 -8.50
C ALA A 211 -5.75 17.44 -8.54
N LEU A 212 -5.85 16.77 -7.39
CA LEU A 212 -6.60 15.53 -7.19
C LEU A 212 -7.86 15.83 -6.39
N TYR A 213 -8.91 15.05 -6.63
CA TYR A 213 -10.18 15.10 -5.90
C TYR A 213 -10.41 13.75 -5.18
N PRO A 214 -9.67 13.47 -4.10
CA PRO A 214 -9.61 12.14 -3.51
C PRO A 214 -10.93 11.69 -2.89
N PHE A 215 -11.75 12.63 -2.39
CA PHE A 215 -12.94 12.32 -1.59
C PHE A 215 -14.25 12.27 -2.40
N VAL A 216 -14.19 12.19 -3.72
CA VAL A 216 -15.37 12.09 -4.59
C VAL A 216 -16.17 10.80 -4.34
N ASP A 217 -15.53 9.77 -3.83
CA ASP A 217 -16.11 8.49 -3.44
C ASP A 217 -16.85 8.50 -2.08
N GLN A 218 -16.77 9.61 -1.32
CA GLN A 218 -17.39 9.75 0.00
C GLN A 218 -18.69 10.56 -0.09
N PRO A 219 -19.84 9.94 -0.45
CA PRO A 219 -21.10 10.66 -0.71
C PRO A 219 -21.82 11.12 0.54
N SER A 220 -21.47 10.59 1.71
CA SER A 220 -22.11 10.83 3.00
C SER A 220 -21.17 11.54 3.97
N ASN A 221 -21.71 11.94 5.12
CA ASN A 221 -20.98 12.62 6.19
C ASN A 221 -20.24 13.90 5.75
N CYS A 222 -20.79 14.62 4.75
CA CYS A 222 -20.25 15.90 4.30
C CYS A 222 -20.90 17.04 5.09
N ARG A 223 -20.08 17.94 5.66
CA ARG A 223 -20.57 19.16 6.34
C ARG A 223 -21.09 20.19 5.34
N ARG A 224 -20.48 20.29 4.16
CA ARG A 224 -20.83 21.19 3.07
C ARG A 224 -20.88 20.45 1.75
N ALA A 225 -21.68 20.90 0.82
CA ALA A 225 -21.80 20.29 -0.50
C ALA A 225 -20.47 20.21 -1.28
N GLY A 226 -19.57 21.17 -1.05
CA GLY A 226 -18.25 21.23 -1.71
C GLY A 226 -17.17 20.37 -1.05
N ASP A 227 -17.36 19.85 0.15
CA ASP A 227 -16.30 19.12 0.88
C ASP A 227 -15.87 17.83 0.15
N ARG A 228 -16.84 17.16 -0.49
CA ARG A 228 -16.58 16.00 -1.36
C ARG A 228 -15.80 16.35 -2.64
N LEU A 229 -15.93 17.59 -3.11
CA LEU A 229 -15.37 18.08 -4.38
C LEU A 229 -14.14 18.97 -4.16
N ARG A 230 -13.53 18.92 -2.99
CA ARG A 230 -12.31 19.68 -2.71
C ARG A 230 -11.09 19.06 -3.38
N ALA A 231 -10.25 19.91 -3.94
CA ALA A 231 -8.98 19.50 -4.51
C ALA A 231 -7.89 19.42 -3.44
N ALA A 232 -7.06 18.38 -3.52
CA ALA A 232 -5.76 18.31 -2.89
C ALA A 232 -4.69 18.46 -3.98
N ARG A 233 -3.61 19.19 -3.69
CA ARG A 233 -2.53 19.40 -4.65
C ARG A 233 -1.30 18.57 -4.31
N VAL A 234 -0.76 17.90 -5.34
CA VAL A 234 0.41 17.01 -5.24
C VAL A 234 1.42 17.31 -6.35
N PRO A 235 2.70 16.96 -6.14
CA PRO A 235 3.33 16.64 -4.86
C PRO A 235 3.57 17.92 -4.02
N ASP A 236 3.74 17.77 -2.70
CA ASP A 236 4.13 18.88 -1.81
C ASP A 236 5.63 19.20 -1.89
N VAL A 237 6.43 18.25 -2.34
CA VAL A 237 7.90 18.36 -2.47
C VAL A 237 8.38 17.64 -3.72
N VAL A 238 9.46 18.16 -4.32
CA VAL A 238 10.17 17.46 -5.40
C VAL A 238 11.06 16.38 -4.78
N PRO A 239 10.87 15.08 -5.12
CA PRO A 239 11.64 13.99 -4.52
C PRO A 239 13.15 14.17 -4.58
N ALA A 240 13.68 14.50 -5.75
CA ALA A 240 15.11 14.74 -5.94
C ALA A 240 15.63 15.94 -5.14
N ALA A 241 14.81 16.94 -4.84
CA ALA A 241 15.21 18.07 -3.99
C ALA A 241 15.33 17.68 -2.52
N LEU A 242 14.41 16.84 -2.05
CA LEU A 242 14.44 16.32 -0.66
C LEU A 242 15.72 15.49 -0.42
N LEU A 243 16.09 14.65 -1.36
CA LEU A 243 17.31 13.83 -1.26
C LEU A 243 18.60 14.64 -1.28
N ARG A 244 18.67 15.70 -2.06
CA ARG A 244 19.86 16.57 -2.10
C ARG A 244 20.12 17.34 -0.80
N GLY A 245 19.12 17.51 0.03
CA GLY A 245 19.25 18.20 1.35
C GLY A 245 19.90 17.36 2.43
N GLY A 246 20.07 16.05 2.24
CA GLY A 246 20.45 15.08 3.28
C GLY A 246 21.96 14.85 3.49
N GLY A 247 22.86 15.61 2.84
CA GLY A 247 24.33 15.52 3.09
C GLY A 247 25.10 14.68 2.08
N GLY A 248 25.72 15.29 1.12
CA GLY A 248 27.02 15.03 0.45
C GLY A 248 27.25 13.74 -0.35
N GLY A 249 26.39 12.74 -0.35
CA GLY A 249 26.54 11.51 -1.13
C GLY A 249 25.40 11.29 -2.12
N GLU A 250 25.58 10.39 -3.10
CA GLU A 250 24.44 9.90 -3.88
C GLU A 250 23.46 9.19 -2.96
N PRO A 251 22.15 9.56 -2.97
CA PRO A 251 21.17 8.93 -2.11
C PRO A 251 20.96 7.47 -2.54
N ASP A 252 21.18 6.54 -1.62
CA ASP A 252 20.86 5.11 -1.81
C ASP A 252 19.37 4.90 -1.54
N PHE A 253 18.56 5.04 -2.61
CA PHE A 253 17.12 4.88 -2.58
C PHE A 253 16.67 3.88 -3.63
N SER A 254 15.89 2.88 -3.22
CA SER A 254 15.29 1.91 -4.13
C SER A 254 13.94 1.39 -3.65
N MET A 255 13.16 0.85 -4.59
CA MET A 255 11.88 0.18 -4.34
C MET A 255 11.93 -1.24 -4.91
N ALA A 256 11.57 -2.23 -4.11
CA ALA A 256 11.40 -3.62 -4.52
C ALA A 256 9.91 -3.95 -4.60
N ALA A 257 9.47 -4.43 -5.76
CA ALA A 257 8.10 -4.87 -5.98
C ALA A 257 7.96 -6.36 -5.62
N GLY A 258 6.90 -6.73 -4.93
CA GLY A 258 6.57 -8.12 -4.62
C GLY A 258 6.18 -8.34 -3.16
N GLU A 259 5.74 -9.55 -2.88
CA GLU A 259 5.36 -9.97 -1.52
C GLU A 259 6.58 -9.99 -0.61
N PHE A 260 6.44 -9.45 0.60
CA PHE A 260 7.56 -9.22 1.52
C PHE A 260 8.34 -10.49 1.87
N LEU A 261 7.65 -11.56 2.21
CA LEU A 261 8.30 -12.82 2.59
C LEU A 261 9.04 -13.45 1.41
N ASP A 262 8.52 -13.29 0.20
CA ASP A 262 9.11 -13.85 -1.02
C ASP A 262 10.34 -13.05 -1.48
N VAL A 263 10.21 -11.72 -1.54
CA VAL A 263 11.30 -10.81 -1.97
C VAL A 263 12.54 -10.99 -1.12
N TYR A 264 12.35 -11.18 0.19
CA TYR A 264 13.47 -11.24 1.16
C TYR A 264 13.74 -12.64 1.70
N ARG A 265 13.21 -13.69 1.06
CA ARG A 265 13.33 -15.09 1.51
C ARG A 265 14.75 -15.52 1.78
N ASP A 266 15.67 -15.19 0.89
CA ASP A 266 17.06 -15.65 0.92
C ASP A 266 18.01 -14.67 1.62
N GLN A 267 17.51 -13.50 2.04
CA GLN A 267 18.33 -12.51 2.74
C GLN A 267 18.42 -12.82 4.24
N ARG A 268 19.62 -12.66 4.77
CA ARG A 268 19.92 -12.80 6.21
C ARG A 268 20.85 -11.68 6.63
N GLU A 269 20.59 -11.08 7.80
CA GLU A 269 21.49 -10.11 8.43
C GLU A 269 21.99 -8.99 7.48
N ALA A 270 21.08 -8.52 6.61
CA ALA A 270 21.39 -7.56 5.57
C ALA A 270 21.05 -6.12 5.97
N TRP A 271 20.23 -5.93 7.00
CA TRP A 271 19.64 -4.66 7.35
C TRP A 271 20.00 -4.20 8.76
N ASP A 272 20.34 -2.91 8.89
CA ASP A 272 20.60 -2.29 10.18
C ASP A 272 19.31 -1.93 10.90
N ALA A 273 18.25 -1.61 10.13
CA ALA A 273 16.91 -1.46 10.67
C ALA A 273 15.81 -1.90 9.70
N VAL A 274 14.64 -2.21 10.27
CA VAL A 274 13.36 -2.33 9.58
C VAL A 274 12.43 -1.27 10.17
N ALA A 275 11.86 -0.40 9.32
CA ALA A 275 10.93 0.66 9.69
C ALA A 275 9.55 0.35 9.14
N ALA A 276 8.62 -0.09 9.99
CA ALA A 276 7.28 -0.51 9.62
C ALA A 276 6.24 0.52 10.09
N CYS A 277 5.39 0.97 9.16
CA CYS A 277 4.32 1.91 9.42
C CYS A 277 2.99 1.38 8.86
N PHE A 278 2.05 0.98 9.71
CA PHE A 278 0.79 0.33 9.30
C PHE A 278 1.03 -0.90 8.41
N PHE A 279 1.88 -1.81 8.89
CA PHE A 279 2.36 -2.93 8.08
C PHE A 279 2.13 -4.31 8.71
N VAL A 280 2.36 -4.49 10.01
CA VAL A 280 2.37 -5.82 10.66
C VAL A 280 1.04 -6.56 10.49
N ASP A 281 -0.06 -5.84 10.53
CA ASP A 281 -1.43 -6.33 10.39
C ASP A 281 -1.85 -6.60 8.92
N THR A 282 -0.96 -6.34 7.96
CA THR A 282 -1.16 -6.71 6.55
C THR A 282 -0.79 -8.16 6.26
N ALA A 283 -0.08 -8.83 7.17
CA ALA A 283 0.24 -10.23 7.05
C ALA A 283 -0.99 -11.12 7.28
N PRO A 284 -1.16 -12.21 6.53
CA PRO A 284 -2.11 -13.25 6.90
C PRO A 284 -1.79 -13.86 8.27
N VAL A 285 -0.51 -14.06 8.56
CA VAL A 285 0.00 -14.52 9.84
C VAL A 285 1.15 -13.61 10.28
N ALA A 286 0.88 -12.69 11.21
CA ALA A 286 1.88 -11.69 11.65
C ALA A 286 3.17 -12.31 12.20
N LEU A 287 3.10 -13.54 12.71
CA LEU A 287 4.27 -14.27 13.21
C LEU A 287 5.31 -14.56 12.12
N GLU A 288 4.87 -14.74 10.87
CA GLU A 288 5.79 -14.91 9.72
C GLU A 288 6.59 -13.64 9.48
N TYR A 289 5.98 -12.44 9.65
CA TYR A 289 6.69 -11.17 9.57
C TYR A 289 7.67 -10.99 10.72
N VAL A 290 7.29 -11.37 11.95
CA VAL A 290 8.22 -11.36 13.11
C VAL A 290 9.48 -12.19 12.82
N ALA A 291 9.30 -13.43 12.34
CA ALA A 291 10.41 -14.32 12.01
C ALA A 291 11.26 -13.79 10.83
N ALA A 292 10.62 -13.25 9.79
CA ALA A 292 11.33 -12.68 8.65
C ALA A 292 12.15 -11.45 9.04
N ILE A 293 11.59 -10.52 9.81
CA ILE A 293 12.28 -9.32 10.28
C ILE A 293 13.48 -9.70 11.16
N TRP A 294 13.33 -10.69 12.05
CA TRP A 294 14.43 -11.24 12.83
C TRP A 294 15.60 -11.74 11.95
N ARG A 295 15.27 -12.53 10.93
CA ARG A 295 16.24 -13.07 9.98
C ARG A 295 16.96 -11.97 9.19
N LEU A 296 16.24 -10.94 8.79
CA LEU A 296 16.73 -9.83 7.96
C LEU A 296 17.67 -8.89 8.73
N LEU A 297 17.40 -8.68 10.01
CA LEU A 297 18.18 -7.77 10.83
C LEU A 297 19.55 -8.35 11.16
N LYS A 298 20.58 -7.49 11.06
CA LYS A 298 21.92 -7.76 11.61
C LYS A 298 21.83 -7.92 13.13
N PRO A 299 22.77 -8.65 13.77
CA PRO A 299 22.96 -8.55 15.22
C PRO A 299 23.13 -7.08 15.65
N GLY A 300 22.41 -6.66 16.68
CA GLY A 300 22.33 -5.25 17.11
C GLY A 300 21.34 -4.38 16.33
N GLY A 301 20.77 -4.89 15.24
CA GLY A 301 19.80 -4.17 14.40
C GLY A 301 18.45 -3.95 15.09
N ALA A 302 17.70 -2.96 14.62
CA ALA A 302 16.45 -2.50 15.22
C ALA A 302 15.24 -2.68 14.29
N TRP A 303 14.12 -3.10 14.86
CA TRP A 303 12.80 -3.02 14.25
C TRP A 303 12.01 -1.91 14.92
N VAL A 304 11.70 -0.85 14.17
CA VAL A 304 10.86 0.27 14.59
C VAL A 304 9.50 0.13 13.94
N ASN A 305 8.44 0.05 14.72
CA ASN A 305 7.08 -0.15 14.26
C ASN A 305 6.11 0.89 14.80
N LEU A 306 5.19 1.33 13.96
CA LEU A 306 3.99 2.08 14.36
C LEU A 306 2.79 1.58 13.55
N GLY A 307 1.74 1.14 14.21
CA GLY A 307 0.49 0.77 13.53
C GLY A 307 -0.54 0.15 14.47
N PRO A 308 -1.77 -0.01 14.00
CA PRO A 308 -2.81 -0.79 14.66
C PRO A 308 -2.61 -2.29 14.43
N LEU A 309 -3.56 -3.09 14.90
CA LEU A 309 -3.68 -4.52 14.64
C LEU A 309 -5.06 -4.80 14.02
N LEU A 310 -5.24 -4.35 12.75
CA LEU A 310 -6.53 -4.42 12.05
C LEU A 310 -6.66 -5.66 11.15
N TYR A 311 -5.69 -6.49 11.04
CA TYR A 311 -5.62 -7.75 10.27
C TYR A 311 -6.46 -7.80 8.99
N HIS A 312 -5.83 -7.52 7.86
CA HIS A 312 -6.51 -7.31 6.57
C HIS A 312 -7.12 -8.59 5.96
N TRP A 313 -6.70 -9.75 6.41
CA TRP A 313 -7.10 -11.05 5.86
C TRP A 313 -8.13 -11.78 6.72
N VAL A 314 -8.59 -11.15 7.78
CA VAL A 314 -9.65 -11.72 8.61
C VAL A 314 -10.98 -11.54 7.89
N PRO A 315 -11.72 -12.62 7.65
CA PRO A 315 -13.04 -12.55 7.02
C PRO A 315 -13.99 -11.71 7.87
N THR A 316 -14.54 -10.65 7.31
CA THR A 316 -15.52 -9.79 7.99
C THR A 316 -16.95 -10.28 7.83
N SER A 317 -17.18 -11.24 6.92
CA SER A 317 -18.48 -11.88 6.70
C SER A 317 -18.31 -13.33 6.28
N GLY A 318 -19.34 -14.15 6.50
CA GLY A 318 -19.39 -15.53 5.99
C GLY A 318 -19.25 -15.62 4.46
N ALA A 319 -19.61 -14.56 3.73
CA ALA A 319 -19.46 -14.49 2.28
C ALA A 319 -18.00 -14.48 1.83
N ASP A 320 -17.08 -13.97 2.66
CA ASP A 320 -15.64 -14.01 2.36
C ASP A 320 -15.07 -15.44 2.45
N LEU A 321 -15.75 -16.33 3.19
CA LEU A 321 -15.42 -17.72 3.34
C LEU A 321 -16.24 -18.66 2.42
N GLU A 322 -17.46 -18.28 2.06
CA GLU A 322 -18.37 -19.15 1.27
C GLU A 322 -17.86 -19.47 -0.14
N GLY A 323 -17.02 -18.62 -0.74
CA GLY A 323 -16.32 -18.89 -1.99
C GLY A 323 -15.02 -19.67 -1.83
N GLY A 324 -14.54 -19.86 -0.59
CA GLY A 324 -13.19 -20.34 -0.28
C GLY A 324 -13.09 -21.78 0.21
N LEU A 325 -14.16 -22.35 0.79
CA LEU A 325 -14.15 -23.71 1.34
C LEU A 325 -15.28 -24.57 0.76
N ASP A 326 -14.98 -25.83 0.46
CA ASP A 326 -16.01 -26.84 0.14
C ASP A 326 -16.75 -27.31 1.41
N ALA A 327 -17.80 -28.11 1.24
CA ALA A 327 -18.59 -28.68 2.35
C ALA A 327 -17.77 -29.53 3.34
N ARG A 328 -16.50 -29.82 3.06
CA ARG A 328 -15.56 -30.53 3.91
C ARG A 328 -14.49 -29.64 4.50
N GLY A 329 -14.63 -28.30 4.36
CA GLY A 329 -13.66 -27.31 4.84
C GLY A 329 -12.34 -27.27 4.04
N ARG A 330 -12.33 -27.73 2.77
CA ARG A 330 -11.14 -27.67 1.91
C ARG A 330 -11.21 -26.48 0.96
N PRO A 331 -10.07 -25.83 0.64
CA PRO A 331 -10.05 -24.73 -0.30
C PRO A 331 -10.67 -25.11 -1.65
N THR A 332 -11.57 -24.28 -2.15
CA THR A 332 -12.11 -24.40 -3.51
C THR A 332 -11.12 -23.81 -4.50
N ALA A 333 -11.18 -24.21 -5.75
CA ALA A 333 -10.36 -23.63 -6.81
C ALA A 333 -10.66 -22.13 -6.95
N GLY A 334 -9.64 -21.28 -6.70
CA GLY A 334 -9.74 -19.83 -6.74
C GLY A 334 -9.92 -19.13 -5.38
N ALA A 335 -9.97 -19.89 -4.27
CA ALA A 335 -9.90 -19.31 -2.93
C ALA A 335 -8.51 -18.71 -2.67
N ASP A 336 -8.48 -17.48 -2.16
CA ASP A 336 -7.22 -16.87 -1.72
C ASP A 336 -6.80 -17.51 -0.38
N ASP A 337 -5.71 -18.30 -0.42
CA ASP A 337 -5.15 -19.03 0.72
C ASP A 337 -4.84 -18.11 1.93
N ARG A 338 -4.65 -16.82 1.71
CA ARG A 338 -4.39 -15.83 2.77
C ARG A 338 -5.54 -15.70 3.73
N TYR A 339 -6.80 -15.73 3.25
CA TYR A 339 -7.98 -15.72 4.13
C TYR A 339 -8.13 -17.00 4.95
N LEU A 340 -7.69 -18.14 4.39
CA LEU A 340 -7.85 -19.46 5.05
C LEU A 340 -6.87 -19.68 6.19
N ARG A 341 -5.74 -19.01 6.19
CA ARG A 341 -4.69 -19.14 7.21
C ARG A 341 -4.50 -17.90 8.06
N ALA A 342 -5.33 -16.85 7.83
CA ALA A 342 -5.26 -15.64 8.62
C ALA A 342 -5.55 -15.88 10.10
N LEU A 343 -4.76 -15.22 10.95
CA LEU A 343 -4.89 -15.26 12.40
C LEU A 343 -4.77 -13.85 12.96
N GLU A 344 -5.69 -13.51 13.85
CA GLU A 344 -5.67 -12.27 14.62
C GLU A 344 -4.91 -12.48 15.94
N PHE A 345 -4.10 -11.52 16.29
CA PHE A 345 -3.40 -11.49 17.57
C PHE A 345 -3.69 -10.17 18.27
N SER A 346 -3.93 -10.21 19.57
CA SER A 346 -3.88 -9.04 20.42
C SER A 346 -2.45 -8.54 20.57
N TRP A 347 -2.28 -7.32 21.10
CA TRP A 347 -0.93 -6.79 21.30
C TRP A 347 -0.10 -7.64 22.27
N ASP A 348 -0.68 -8.12 23.36
CA ASP A 348 0.02 -8.95 24.33
C ASP A 348 0.49 -10.31 23.74
N GLU A 349 -0.31 -10.93 22.86
CA GLU A 349 0.08 -12.14 22.13
C GLU A 349 1.21 -11.87 21.11
N LEU A 350 1.07 -10.82 20.30
CA LEU A 350 2.11 -10.44 19.34
C LEU A 350 3.40 -10.00 20.06
N ARG A 351 3.28 -9.26 21.16
CA ARG A 351 4.39 -8.88 22.04
C ARG A 351 5.11 -10.11 22.59
N HIS A 352 4.35 -11.08 23.07
CA HIS A 352 4.93 -12.35 23.53
C HIS A 352 5.71 -13.05 22.42
N ALA A 353 5.16 -13.11 21.22
CA ALA A 353 5.84 -13.73 20.06
C ALA A 353 7.14 -13.00 19.67
N ILE A 354 7.14 -11.66 19.70
CA ILE A 354 8.33 -10.84 19.45
C ILE A 354 9.43 -11.17 20.46
N LEU A 355 9.10 -11.24 21.76
CA LEU A 355 10.05 -11.59 22.80
C LEU A 355 10.51 -13.06 22.69
N ALA A 356 9.60 -13.99 22.40
CA ALA A 356 9.93 -15.39 22.21
C ALA A 356 10.82 -15.65 20.99
N GLN A 357 10.72 -14.79 19.95
CA GLN A 357 11.63 -14.83 18.79
C GLN A 357 13.08 -14.44 19.18
N GLY A 358 13.26 -13.78 20.32
CA GLY A 358 14.56 -13.35 20.85
C GLY A 358 14.78 -11.84 20.80
N PHE A 359 13.83 -11.04 20.36
CA PHE A 359 13.93 -9.59 20.40
C PHE A 359 13.90 -9.05 21.83
N GLU A 360 14.60 -7.94 22.05
CA GLU A 360 14.47 -7.09 23.25
C GLU A 360 13.63 -5.87 22.92
N LEU A 361 12.50 -5.68 23.61
CA LEU A 361 11.68 -4.46 23.48
C LEU A 361 12.34 -3.33 24.29
N VAL A 362 12.93 -2.36 23.56
CA VAL A 362 13.64 -1.21 24.15
C VAL A 362 12.77 0.03 24.27
N ARG A 363 11.64 0.05 23.58
CA ARG A 363 10.61 1.09 23.67
C ARG A 363 9.25 0.50 23.32
N GLU A 364 8.22 0.95 24.05
CA GLU A 364 6.83 0.54 23.86
C GLU A 364 5.91 1.66 24.33
N GLU A 365 5.02 2.17 23.48
CA GLU A 365 4.07 3.23 23.83
C GLU A 365 2.86 3.23 22.87
N TRP A 366 1.73 3.72 23.36
CA TRP A 366 0.54 3.94 22.53
C TRP A 366 0.56 5.33 21.92
N ARG A 367 0.20 5.43 20.64
CA ARG A 367 0.10 6.68 19.90
C ARG A 367 -1.21 6.80 19.16
N HIS A 368 -1.83 7.96 19.28
CA HIS A 368 -3.05 8.27 18.54
C HIS A 368 -2.71 8.70 17.12
N CYS A 369 -3.26 7.99 16.13
CA CYS A 369 -3.02 8.21 14.71
C CYS A 369 -4.32 8.19 13.92
N THR A 370 -4.34 8.92 12.80
CA THR A 370 -5.32 8.77 11.73
C THR A 370 -4.67 8.11 10.52
N TYR A 371 -5.46 7.56 9.61
CA TYR A 371 -4.98 6.98 8.36
C TYR A 371 -5.85 7.43 7.19
N THR A 372 -5.25 8.14 6.23
CA THR A 372 -5.92 8.72 5.04
C THR A 372 -7.18 9.53 5.38
N ALA A 373 -7.12 10.28 6.48
CA ALA A 373 -8.29 10.94 7.05
C ALA A 373 -8.81 12.09 6.18
N ASN A 374 -10.14 12.11 5.96
CA ASN A 374 -10.81 13.30 5.44
C ASN A 374 -11.16 14.25 6.59
N VAL A 375 -10.32 15.26 6.81
CA VAL A 375 -10.46 16.23 7.91
C VAL A 375 -11.77 17.04 7.88
N ARG A 376 -12.48 17.05 6.75
CA ARG A 376 -13.79 17.74 6.59
C ARG A 376 -14.98 16.80 6.70
N SER A 377 -14.77 15.50 6.84
CA SER A 377 -15.85 14.55 7.08
C SER A 377 -16.49 14.75 8.46
N MET A 378 -17.77 14.42 8.59
CA MET A 378 -18.47 14.29 9.86
C MET A 378 -18.13 12.96 10.56
N MET A 379 -17.49 12.02 9.85
CA MET A 379 -17.01 10.74 10.36
C MET A 379 -15.48 10.74 10.36
N ARG A 380 -14.90 10.21 11.41
CA ARG A 380 -13.45 10.00 11.55
C ARG A 380 -13.19 8.56 11.97
N THR A 381 -12.08 8.03 11.54
CA THR A 381 -11.51 6.79 12.05
C THR A 381 -10.17 7.13 12.67
N ASP A 382 -10.07 6.88 13.95
CA ASP A 382 -8.87 7.12 14.74
C ASP A 382 -8.37 5.77 15.26
N TYR A 383 -7.05 5.63 15.38
CA TYR A 383 -6.40 4.42 15.86
C TYR A 383 -5.53 4.73 17.06
N ASP A 384 -5.62 3.92 18.09
CA ASP A 384 -4.58 3.83 19.11
C ASP A 384 -3.55 2.82 18.61
N CYS A 385 -2.49 3.33 18.00
CA CYS A 385 -1.44 2.54 17.39
C CYS A 385 -0.40 2.15 18.44
N ILE A 386 0.09 0.91 18.35
CA ILE A 386 1.28 0.53 19.10
C ILE A 386 2.54 1.02 18.37
N PHE A 387 3.34 1.82 19.07
CA PHE A 387 4.70 2.18 18.68
C PHE A 387 5.68 1.39 19.52
N PHE A 388 6.59 0.67 18.87
CA PHE A 388 7.64 -0.03 19.60
C PHE A 388 8.97 -0.05 18.82
N THR A 389 10.04 -0.23 19.58
CA THR A 389 11.36 -0.55 19.06
C THR A 389 11.80 -1.88 19.65
N ALA A 390 11.99 -2.87 18.78
CA ALA A 390 12.54 -4.17 19.14
C ALA A 390 13.98 -4.31 18.59
N ARG A 391 14.93 -4.69 19.42
CA ARG A 391 16.32 -4.87 19.05
C ARG A 391 16.66 -6.34 18.95
N LYS A 392 17.35 -6.76 17.89
CA LYS A 392 18.02 -8.05 17.82
C LYS A 392 19.32 -7.93 18.62
N PRO A 393 19.54 -8.74 19.68
CA PRO A 393 20.77 -8.68 20.46
C PRO A 393 22.04 -8.79 19.59
N ALA A 394 23.12 -8.16 20.02
CA ALA A 394 24.43 -8.38 19.42
C ALA A 394 24.86 -9.85 19.65
N ALA A 395 25.65 -10.41 18.74
CA ALA A 395 25.99 -11.84 18.73
C ALA A 395 26.98 -12.23 19.85
N GLU A 396 26.54 -12.12 21.12
CA GLU A 396 27.20 -12.78 22.24
C GLU A 396 26.22 -13.80 22.86
N GLY A 397 26.32 -15.04 22.38
CA GLY A 397 25.90 -16.24 23.09
C GLY A 397 24.44 -16.60 23.09
N LEU A 398 23.77 -16.83 21.95
CA LEU A 398 22.46 -17.47 21.93
C LEU A 398 22.40 -18.69 21.00
N SER A 399 21.92 -19.80 21.57
CA SER A 399 21.60 -21.05 20.90
C SER A 399 20.35 -20.88 20.02
N LEU A 400 20.49 -21.18 18.75
CA LEU A 400 19.41 -21.13 17.75
C LEU A 400 18.40 -22.27 17.99
N ILE A 401 17.16 -21.94 18.23
CA ILE A 401 16.03 -22.86 18.02
C ILE A 401 15.68 -22.79 16.53
N HIS A 402 15.93 -23.85 15.80
CA HIS A 402 15.58 -23.96 14.39
C HIS A 402 14.10 -24.28 14.27
N ILE A 403 13.31 -23.34 13.72
CA ILE A 403 11.99 -23.60 13.20
C ILE A 403 12.13 -23.88 11.71
N SER A 404 11.78 -25.09 11.27
CA SER A 404 11.80 -25.49 9.86
C SER A 404 10.63 -24.85 9.11
N GLU A 405 10.94 -24.16 8.02
CA GLU A 405 9.99 -23.46 7.16
C GLU A 405 9.18 -24.41 6.26
N PRO A 406 7.89 -24.12 6.01
CA PRO A 406 7.13 -24.75 4.92
C PRO A 406 7.49 -24.11 3.58
N THR A 407 7.97 -24.93 2.66
CA THR A 407 8.32 -24.52 1.31
C THR A 407 7.08 -24.37 0.44
N ARG A 408 6.68 -23.14 0.07
CA ARG A 408 5.88 -22.86 -1.13
C ARG A 408 6.58 -21.79 -1.97
N ARG A 409 6.71 -22.06 -3.27
CA ARG A 409 7.33 -21.18 -4.25
C ARG A 409 6.25 -20.46 -5.04
N TYR A 410 6.32 -19.12 -5.03
CA TYR A 410 5.68 -18.30 -6.04
C TYR A 410 6.80 -17.63 -6.85
N ALA A 411 6.78 -17.82 -8.17
CA ALA A 411 7.71 -17.13 -9.06
C ALA A 411 7.14 -15.74 -9.38
N ILE A 412 7.54 -14.75 -8.59
CA ILE A 412 7.26 -13.34 -8.90
C ILE A 412 8.54 -12.76 -9.50
N SER A 413 8.45 -12.14 -10.69
CA SER A 413 9.54 -11.35 -11.23
C SER A 413 9.66 -10.05 -10.44
N TYR A 414 10.69 -9.92 -9.64
CA TYR A 414 10.92 -8.74 -8.80
C TYR A 414 11.40 -7.57 -9.67
N ALA A 415 10.57 -6.52 -9.78
CA ALA A 415 11.02 -5.26 -10.35
C ALA A 415 11.61 -4.38 -9.24
N VAL A 416 12.85 -3.95 -9.44
CA VAL A 416 13.48 -2.93 -8.61
C VAL A 416 13.54 -1.64 -9.42
N PHE A 417 13.02 -0.55 -8.88
CA PHE A 417 13.15 0.75 -9.51
C PHE A 417 13.77 1.76 -8.53
N CYS A 418 14.58 2.65 -9.08
CA CYS A 418 15.25 3.71 -8.35
C CYS A 418 14.68 5.08 -8.76
N LEU A 419 15.01 6.09 -7.99
CA LEU A 419 14.79 7.47 -8.42
C LEU A 419 15.74 7.76 -9.59
N LYS A 420 15.19 8.33 -10.68
CA LYS A 420 15.95 8.71 -11.89
C LYS A 420 16.41 10.16 -11.82
#